data_c4113c2d41c977aba219125b112ea876
#
_entry.id   c4113c2d41c977aba219125b112ea876
#
_cell.length_a   1.000
_cell.length_b   1.000
_cell.length_c   1.000
_cell.angle_alpha   90.00
_cell.angle_beta   90.00
_cell.angle_gamma   90.00
#
_symmetry.space_group_name_H-M   'P 1'
#
loop_
_entity.id
_entity.type
_entity.pdbx_description
1 polymer ?
#
loop_
_entity_poly.entity_id
_entity_poly.type
_entity_poly.pdbx_seq_one_letter_code
_entity_poly.pdbx_strand_id
1 'polypeptide(L)'
;GKFLALEAVGFFAAADPISRLPLMISISIATTILPASSEAFRAGNKVALEKYVSEAYKFSLLFVVPMCIGLACFAAPILRLLYFTNPAYVAGASALAILSIGMTFYSIFSISTSIVQGIGNPRIPMYILVFGAILTAVLNWVMVPTLGIAGGAAATSIACFAMMVPI
;
A
#
# COMPACT_ATOMS: atom_id res chain seq x y z
N GLY A 1 15.31 24.29 12.80
CA GLY A 1 15.66 23.35 11.78
C GLY A 1 15.60 21.86 12.14
N LYS A 2 16.58 21.33 12.91
CA LYS A 2 16.69 19.87 13.14
C LYS A 2 15.56 19.26 13.98
N PHE A 3 15.06 19.99 14.98
CA PHE A 3 13.95 19.51 15.84
C PHE A 3 12.63 19.39 15.07
N LEU A 4 12.30 20.34 14.22
CA LEU A 4 11.11 20.29 13.36
C LEU A 4 11.17 19.12 12.38
N ALA A 5 12.35 18.76 11.88
CA ALA A 5 12.53 17.59 11.02
C ALA A 5 12.32 16.27 11.79
N LEU A 6 12.77 16.19 13.05
CA LEU A 6 12.56 15.00 13.90
C LEU A 6 11.07 14.81 14.26
N GLU A 7 10.37 15.88 14.60
CA GLU A 7 8.93 15.84 14.87
C GLU A 7 8.14 15.42 13.63
N ALA A 8 8.51 15.94 12.46
CA ALA A 8 7.90 15.56 11.18
C ALA A 8 8.05 14.06 10.87
N VAL A 9 9.23 13.49 11.12
CA VAL A 9 9.47 12.04 10.99
C VAL A 9 8.63 11.26 11.99
N GLY A 10 8.49 11.75 13.23
CA GLY A 10 7.64 11.14 14.25
C GLY A 10 6.16 11.07 13.83
N PHE A 11 5.63 12.15 13.24
CA PHE A 11 4.25 12.19 12.76
C PHE A 11 4.01 11.24 11.58
N PHE A 12 4.98 11.13 10.66
CA PHE A 12 4.93 10.16 9.58
C PHE A 12 4.99 8.72 10.11
N ALA A 13 5.90 8.45 11.05
CA ALA A 13 6.05 7.14 11.67
C ALA A 13 4.80 6.70 12.46
N ALA A 14 4.00 7.64 12.95
CA ALA A 14 2.71 7.35 13.59
C ALA A 14 1.60 7.06 12.57
N ALA A 15 1.60 7.71 11.42
CA ALA A 15 0.60 7.53 10.37
C ALA A 15 0.83 6.25 9.51
N ASP A 16 2.07 5.89 9.26
CA ASP A 16 2.44 4.78 8.36
C ASP A 16 1.84 3.41 8.79
N PRO A 17 1.97 2.94 10.05
CA PRO A 17 1.39 1.66 10.46
C PRO A 17 -0.14 1.62 10.33
N ILE A 18 -0.82 2.74 10.60
CA ILE A 18 -2.28 2.84 10.52
C ILE A 18 -2.73 2.73 9.07
N SER A 19 -2.04 3.40 8.15
CA SER A 19 -2.34 3.34 6.71
C SER A 19 -2.21 1.93 6.13
N ARG A 20 -1.40 1.05 6.75
CA ARG A 20 -1.16 -0.33 6.32
C ARG A 20 -2.21 -1.34 6.80
N LEU A 21 -3.14 -0.96 7.68
CA LEU A 21 -4.18 -1.88 8.18
C LEU A 21 -4.98 -2.54 7.06
N PRO A 22 -5.46 -1.83 6.03
CA PRO A 22 -6.18 -2.46 4.92
C PRO A 22 -5.33 -3.48 4.14
N LEU A 23 -4.01 -3.27 4.09
CA LEU A 23 -3.08 -4.16 3.39
C LEU A 23 -3.04 -5.57 4.02
N MET A 24 -3.29 -5.71 5.32
CA MET A 24 -3.32 -7.02 5.99
C MET A 24 -4.37 -7.95 5.39
N ILE A 25 -5.51 -7.40 4.95
CA ILE A 25 -6.55 -8.16 4.24
C ILE A 25 -6.01 -8.65 2.89
N SER A 26 -5.36 -7.77 2.13
CA SER A 26 -4.77 -8.13 0.83
C SER A 26 -3.66 -9.17 0.96
N ILE A 27 -2.83 -9.09 1.99
CA ILE A 27 -1.78 -10.08 2.26
C ILE A 27 -2.41 -11.45 2.56
N SER A 28 -3.49 -11.50 3.34
CA SER A 28 -4.19 -12.75 3.64
C SER A 28 -4.78 -13.38 2.37
N ILE A 29 -5.37 -12.59 1.49
CA ILE A 29 -5.85 -13.06 0.19
C ILE A 29 -4.68 -13.49 -0.70
N ALA A 30 -3.59 -12.71 -0.74
CA ALA A 30 -2.41 -12.98 -1.54
C ALA A 30 -1.74 -14.31 -1.16
N THR A 31 -1.65 -14.64 0.13
CA THR A 31 -1.10 -15.92 0.61
C THR A 31 -1.96 -17.12 0.23
N THR A 32 -3.26 -16.94 0.12
CA THR A 32 -4.20 -17.99 -0.28
C THR A 32 -4.24 -18.18 -1.80
N ILE A 33 -4.19 -17.08 -2.57
CA ILE A 33 -4.25 -17.12 -4.03
C ILE A 33 -3.00 -17.72 -4.67
N LEU A 34 -1.84 -17.59 -4.03
CA LEU A 34 -0.57 -18.09 -4.55
C LEU A 34 -0.58 -19.60 -4.81
N PRO A 35 -0.92 -20.49 -3.86
CA PRO A 35 -1.00 -21.93 -4.11
C PRO A 35 -2.15 -22.28 -5.06
N ALA A 36 -3.32 -21.62 -4.93
CA ALA A 36 -4.47 -21.89 -5.80
C ALA A 36 -4.18 -21.57 -7.27
N SER A 37 -3.53 -20.42 -7.54
CA SER A 37 -3.13 -20.07 -8.91
C SER A 37 -2.04 -20.99 -9.46
N SER A 38 -1.10 -21.43 -8.62
CA SER A 38 -0.07 -22.39 -9.02
C SER A 38 -0.66 -23.74 -9.40
N GLU A 39 -1.61 -24.26 -8.63
CA GLU A 39 -2.30 -25.52 -8.90
C GLU A 39 -3.13 -25.44 -10.19
N ALA A 40 -3.96 -24.39 -10.33
CA ALA A 40 -4.76 -24.18 -11.53
C ALA A 40 -3.91 -24.04 -12.79
N PHE A 41 -2.79 -23.33 -12.69
CA PHE A 41 -1.85 -23.15 -13.79
C PHE A 41 -1.19 -24.47 -14.21
N ARG A 42 -0.70 -25.27 -13.25
CA ARG A 42 -0.10 -26.60 -13.53
C ARG A 42 -1.10 -27.59 -14.11
N ALA A 43 -2.36 -27.52 -13.68
CA ALA A 43 -3.44 -28.35 -14.23
C ALA A 43 -3.92 -27.88 -15.62
N GLY A 44 -3.39 -26.78 -16.16
CA GLY A 44 -3.84 -26.19 -17.42
C GLY A 44 -5.27 -25.64 -17.38
N ASN A 45 -5.85 -25.48 -16.19
CA ASN A 45 -7.24 -25.06 -16.02
C ASN A 45 -7.35 -23.53 -15.99
N LYS A 46 -7.40 -22.93 -17.18
CA LYS A 46 -7.51 -21.47 -17.35
C LYS A 46 -8.77 -20.89 -16.71
N VAL A 47 -9.89 -21.61 -16.79
CA VAL A 47 -11.17 -21.15 -16.22
C VAL A 47 -11.10 -21.02 -14.70
N ALA A 48 -10.49 -22.02 -14.04
CA ALA A 48 -10.28 -21.95 -12.60
C ALA A 48 -9.32 -20.81 -12.21
N LEU A 49 -8.24 -20.63 -12.98
CA LEU A 49 -7.28 -19.54 -12.74
C LEU A 49 -7.95 -18.16 -12.86
N GLU A 50 -8.69 -17.91 -13.94
CA GLU A 50 -9.42 -16.64 -14.13
C GLU A 50 -10.44 -16.39 -13.01
N LYS A 51 -11.13 -17.43 -12.56
CA LYS A 51 -12.07 -17.34 -11.44
C LYS A 51 -11.36 -16.91 -10.16
N TYR A 52 -10.27 -17.59 -9.78
CA TYR A 52 -9.50 -17.29 -8.58
C TYR A 52 -8.95 -15.86 -8.62
N VAL A 53 -8.39 -15.44 -9.75
CA VAL A 53 -7.89 -14.07 -9.95
C VAL A 53 -9.01 -13.05 -9.79
N SER A 54 -10.15 -13.26 -10.45
CA SER A 54 -11.30 -12.35 -10.37
C SER A 54 -11.85 -12.25 -8.95
N GLU A 55 -11.98 -13.37 -8.25
CA GLU A 55 -12.47 -13.41 -6.86
C GLU A 55 -11.49 -12.70 -5.91
N ALA A 56 -10.17 -12.92 -6.06
CA ALA A 56 -9.16 -12.28 -5.25
C ALA A 56 -9.23 -10.74 -5.35
N TYR A 57 -9.34 -10.21 -6.57
CA TYR A 57 -9.49 -8.76 -6.76
C TYR A 57 -10.82 -8.23 -6.22
N LYS A 58 -11.94 -8.93 -6.49
CA LYS A 58 -13.26 -8.51 -6.00
C LYS A 58 -13.30 -8.42 -4.47
N PHE A 59 -12.85 -9.46 -3.79
CA PHE A 59 -12.85 -9.48 -2.33
C PHE A 59 -11.87 -8.44 -1.75
N SER A 60 -10.67 -8.33 -2.32
CA SER A 60 -9.72 -7.33 -1.84
C SER A 60 -10.27 -5.92 -2.00
N LEU A 61 -10.76 -5.55 -3.18
CA LEU A 61 -11.27 -4.20 -3.43
C LEU A 61 -12.51 -3.90 -2.58
N LEU A 62 -13.38 -4.90 -2.37
CA LEU A 62 -14.59 -4.76 -1.55
C LEU A 62 -14.27 -4.33 -0.11
N PHE A 63 -13.16 -4.80 0.46
CA PHE A 63 -12.77 -4.47 1.83
C PHE A 63 -11.75 -3.33 1.89
N VAL A 64 -10.73 -3.35 1.02
CA VAL A 64 -9.63 -2.39 1.06
C VAL A 64 -10.10 -0.99 0.69
N VAL A 65 -10.92 -0.85 -0.36
CA VAL A 65 -11.36 0.48 -0.82
C VAL A 65 -12.17 1.22 0.26
N PRO A 66 -13.22 0.64 0.87
CA PRO A 66 -13.96 1.35 1.91
C PRO A 66 -13.11 1.61 3.17
N MET A 67 -12.19 0.70 3.54
CA MET A 67 -11.27 0.94 4.65
C MET A 67 -10.31 2.10 4.36
N CYS A 68 -9.73 2.15 3.16
CA CYS A 68 -8.83 3.25 2.78
C CYS A 68 -9.56 4.59 2.70
N ILE A 69 -10.79 4.61 2.18
CA ILE A 69 -11.64 5.81 2.17
C ILE A 69 -11.96 6.23 3.61
N GLY A 70 -12.32 5.29 4.47
CA GLY A 70 -12.58 5.55 5.89
C GLY A 70 -11.34 6.14 6.59
N LEU A 71 -10.17 5.55 6.39
CA LEU A 71 -8.92 6.07 6.95
C LEU A 71 -8.56 7.46 6.39
N ALA A 72 -8.82 7.71 5.12
CA ALA A 72 -8.56 9.02 4.50
C ALA A 72 -9.51 10.10 5.03
N CYS A 73 -10.82 9.80 5.12
CA CYS A 73 -11.84 10.73 5.60
C CYS A 73 -11.74 11.00 7.11
N PHE A 74 -11.45 9.97 7.89
CA PHE A 74 -11.39 10.05 9.34
C PHE A 74 -9.94 10.10 9.89
N ALA A 75 -8.96 10.48 9.09
CA ALA A 75 -7.56 10.51 9.47
C ALA A 75 -7.30 11.31 10.75
N ALA A 76 -7.85 12.53 10.87
CA ALA A 76 -7.67 13.38 12.05
C ALA A 76 -8.38 12.83 13.31
N PRO A 77 -9.65 12.41 13.28
CA PRO A 77 -10.30 11.73 14.40
C PRO A 77 -9.58 10.46 14.86
N ILE A 78 -9.11 9.63 13.93
CA ILE A 78 -8.39 8.39 14.25
C ILE A 78 -7.09 8.69 14.99
N LEU A 79 -6.29 9.65 14.49
CA LEU A 79 -5.06 10.03 15.17
C LEU A 79 -5.32 10.66 16.53
N ARG A 80 -6.38 11.44 16.69
CA ARG A 80 -6.78 11.99 18.01
C ARG A 80 -7.15 10.89 19.00
N LEU A 81 -7.83 9.84 18.54
CA LEU A 81 -8.25 8.72 19.37
C LEU A 81 -7.05 7.87 19.80
N LEU A 82 -6.13 7.58 18.87
CA LEU A 82 -4.97 6.74 19.13
C LEU A 82 -3.88 7.46 19.93
N TYR A 83 -3.69 8.76 19.67
CA TYR A 83 -2.64 9.58 20.29
C TYR A 83 -3.25 10.69 21.17
N PHE A 84 -4.27 10.33 22.00
CA PHE A 84 -4.97 11.29 22.87
C PHE A 84 -4.05 11.99 23.87
N THR A 85 -2.92 11.37 24.23
CA THR A 85 -1.91 11.92 25.16
C THR A 85 -1.08 13.04 24.53
N ASN A 86 -0.96 13.04 23.19
CA ASN A 86 -0.16 14.06 22.49
C ASN A 86 -0.87 14.51 21.19
N PRO A 87 -1.69 15.57 21.26
CA PRO A 87 -2.47 16.07 20.12
C PRO A 87 -1.63 16.55 18.93
N ALA A 88 -0.30 16.73 19.08
CA ALA A 88 0.59 17.13 17.99
C ALA A 88 0.62 16.12 16.85
N TYR A 89 0.37 14.83 17.13
CA TYR A 89 0.31 13.76 16.10
C TYR A 89 -0.83 13.93 15.09
N VAL A 90 -1.83 14.75 15.37
CA VAL A 90 -2.90 15.12 14.41
C VAL A 90 -2.32 15.84 13.18
N ALA A 91 -1.15 16.45 13.28
CA ALA A 91 -0.43 17.01 12.14
C ALA A 91 -0.08 15.96 11.08
N GLY A 92 -0.01 14.66 11.45
CA GLY A 92 0.16 13.54 10.53
C GLY A 92 -1.10 13.13 9.76
N ALA A 93 -2.25 13.78 9.99
CA ALA A 93 -3.52 13.39 9.36
C ALA A 93 -3.50 13.50 7.82
N SER A 94 -2.84 14.53 7.28
CA SER A 94 -2.65 14.67 5.84
C SER A 94 -1.80 13.53 5.25
N ALA A 95 -0.75 13.12 5.95
CA ALA A 95 0.06 11.99 5.55
C ALA A 95 -0.73 10.68 5.60
N LEU A 96 -1.50 10.45 6.67
CA LEU A 96 -2.36 9.27 6.79
C LEU A 96 -3.38 9.19 5.65
N ALA A 97 -4.05 10.29 5.32
CA ALA A 97 -5.02 10.33 4.23
C ALA A 97 -4.40 9.99 2.87
N ILE A 98 -3.25 10.60 2.55
CA ILE A 98 -2.54 10.36 1.28
C ILE A 98 -2.01 8.93 1.21
N LEU A 99 -1.37 8.43 2.29
CA LEU A 99 -0.86 7.06 2.36
C LEU A 99 -1.98 6.03 2.20
N SER A 100 -3.16 6.25 2.80
CA SER A 100 -4.29 5.33 2.70
C SER A 100 -4.74 5.13 1.25
N ILE A 101 -4.71 6.20 0.43
CA ILE A 101 -4.98 6.10 -1.01
C ILE A 101 -3.88 5.27 -1.70
N GLY A 102 -2.62 5.52 -1.38
CA GLY A 102 -1.48 4.76 -1.90
C GLY A 102 -1.56 3.27 -1.57
N MET A 103 -2.03 2.93 -0.37
CA MET A 103 -2.18 1.54 0.07
C MET A 103 -3.24 0.77 -0.72
N THR A 104 -4.23 1.44 -1.31
CA THR A 104 -5.16 0.79 -2.25
C THR A 104 -4.42 0.25 -3.47
N PHE A 105 -3.55 1.05 -4.08
CA PHE A 105 -2.74 0.63 -5.24
C PHE A 105 -1.73 -0.46 -4.87
N TYR A 106 -1.10 -0.32 -3.69
CA TYR A 106 -0.18 -1.34 -3.19
C TYR A 106 -0.87 -2.67 -2.89
N SER A 107 -2.13 -2.65 -2.46
CA SER A 107 -2.93 -3.85 -2.24
C SER A 107 -3.19 -4.62 -3.53
N ILE A 108 -3.54 -3.90 -4.61
CA ILE A 108 -3.70 -4.49 -5.95
C ILE A 108 -2.37 -5.09 -6.41
N PHE A 109 -1.28 -4.34 -6.29
CA PHE A 109 0.07 -4.82 -6.62
C PHE A 109 0.43 -6.09 -5.84
N SER A 110 0.12 -6.18 -4.56
CA SER A 110 0.42 -7.34 -3.70
C SER A 110 -0.28 -8.61 -4.19
N ILE A 111 -1.54 -8.51 -4.58
CA ILE A 111 -2.31 -9.65 -5.12
C ILE A 111 -1.76 -10.05 -6.49
N SER A 112 -1.54 -9.09 -7.38
CA SER A 112 -0.94 -9.33 -8.71
C SER A 112 0.39 -10.06 -8.59
N THR A 113 1.24 -9.60 -7.64
CA THR A 113 2.54 -10.22 -7.35
C THR A 113 2.39 -11.69 -6.96
N SER A 114 1.44 -12.02 -6.09
CA SER A 114 1.21 -13.42 -5.65
C SER A 114 0.70 -14.29 -6.80
N ILE A 115 -0.17 -13.76 -7.65
CA ILE A 115 -0.66 -14.48 -8.84
C ILE A 115 0.50 -14.75 -9.80
N VAL A 116 1.30 -13.75 -10.13
CA VAL A 116 2.44 -13.89 -11.06
C VAL A 116 3.50 -14.86 -10.52
N GLN A 117 3.74 -14.85 -9.20
CA GLN A 117 4.61 -15.83 -8.55
C GLN A 117 4.01 -17.24 -8.60
N GLY A 118 2.69 -17.39 -8.39
CA GLY A 118 1.98 -18.67 -8.51
C GLY A 118 2.07 -19.28 -9.91
N ILE A 119 2.08 -18.46 -10.95
CA ILE A 119 2.26 -18.88 -12.36
C ILE A 119 3.73 -19.26 -12.68
N GLY A 120 4.65 -19.03 -11.75
CA GLY A 120 6.06 -19.42 -11.90
C GLY A 120 6.99 -18.33 -12.42
N ASN A 121 6.56 -17.08 -12.44
CA ASN A 121 7.37 -15.94 -12.87
C ASN A 121 7.74 -14.95 -11.74
N PRO A 122 8.48 -15.37 -10.70
CA PRO A 122 8.79 -14.52 -9.55
C PRO A 122 9.75 -13.35 -9.89
N ARG A 123 10.40 -13.40 -11.04
CA ARG A 123 11.34 -12.34 -11.46
C ARG A 123 10.64 -11.03 -11.80
N ILE A 124 9.43 -11.08 -12.37
CA ILE A 124 8.67 -9.90 -12.78
C ILE A 124 8.36 -9.01 -11.56
N PRO A 125 7.69 -9.50 -10.51
CA PRO A 125 7.46 -8.72 -9.32
C PRO A 125 8.74 -8.20 -8.65
N MET A 126 9.83 -8.99 -8.68
CA MET A 126 11.11 -8.57 -8.12
C MET A 126 11.66 -7.31 -8.82
N TYR A 127 11.65 -7.28 -10.15
CA TYR A 127 12.11 -6.09 -10.90
C TYR A 127 11.21 -4.88 -10.63
N ILE A 128 9.90 -5.07 -10.55
CA ILE A 128 8.96 -3.99 -10.27
C ILE A 128 9.16 -3.46 -8.84
N LEU A 129 9.43 -4.32 -7.85
CA LEU A 129 9.75 -3.90 -6.49
C LEU A 129 11.05 -3.09 -6.42
N VAL A 130 12.10 -3.51 -7.12
CA VAL A 130 13.36 -2.76 -7.18
C VAL A 130 13.13 -1.39 -7.84
N PHE A 131 12.40 -1.36 -8.95
CA PHE A 131 12.01 -0.11 -9.60
C PHE A 131 11.21 0.79 -8.65
N GLY A 132 10.22 0.24 -7.96
CA GLY A 132 9.41 0.97 -6.98
C GLY A 132 10.24 1.52 -5.82
N ALA A 133 11.22 0.77 -5.32
CA ALA A 133 12.12 1.23 -4.27
C ALA A 133 12.98 2.42 -4.72
N ILE A 134 13.55 2.33 -5.92
CA ILE A 134 14.33 3.43 -6.51
C ILE A 134 13.44 4.65 -6.73
N LEU A 135 12.26 4.45 -7.30
CA LEU A 135 11.31 5.53 -7.57
C LEU A 135 10.88 6.22 -6.27
N THR A 136 10.58 5.44 -5.22
CA THR A 136 10.23 5.97 -3.88
C THR A 136 11.38 6.81 -3.32
N ALA A 137 12.62 6.33 -3.42
CA ALA A 137 13.80 7.07 -2.94
C ALA A 137 13.98 8.38 -3.67
N VAL A 138 13.88 8.39 -5.00
CA VAL A 138 14.02 9.59 -5.84
C VAL A 138 12.90 10.58 -5.55
N LEU A 139 11.66 10.14 -5.51
CA LEU A 139 10.50 11.00 -5.22
C LEU A 139 10.58 11.59 -3.81
N ASN A 140 11.00 10.81 -2.80
CA ASN A 140 11.22 11.33 -1.46
C ASN A 140 12.31 12.41 -1.43
N TRP A 141 13.40 12.20 -2.17
CA TRP A 141 14.46 13.20 -2.24
C TRP A 141 13.96 14.55 -2.78
N VAL A 142 13.05 14.53 -3.76
CA VAL A 142 12.52 15.75 -4.40
C VAL A 142 11.35 16.33 -3.60
N MET A 143 10.42 15.50 -3.12
CA MET A 143 9.14 15.98 -2.56
C MET A 143 9.20 16.27 -1.05
N VAL A 144 10.04 15.56 -0.29
CA VAL A 144 10.15 15.80 1.15
C VAL A 144 10.70 17.20 1.48
N PRO A 145 11.72 17.73 0.80
CA PRO A 145 12.22 19.09 1.05
C PRO A 145 11.20 20.19 0.74
N THR A 146 10.29 19.95 -0.22
CA THR A 146 9.33 20.94 -0.72
C THR A 146 7.98 20.89 0.01
N LEU A 147 7.47 19.69 0.29
CA LEU A 147 6.13 19.44 0.83
C LEU A 147 6.14 18.83 2.23
N GLY A 148 7.32 18.60 2.83
CA GLY A 148 7.44 18.01 4.16
C GLY A 148 6.84 16.61 4.25
N ILE A 149 6.08 16.36 5.32
CA ILE A 149 5.45 15.06 5.63
C ILE A 149 4.49 14.62 4.51
N ALA A 150 3.68 15.54 3.99
CA ALA A 150 2.76 15.25 2.90
C ALA A 150 3.50 14.86 1.61
N GLY A 151 4.71 15.42 1.39
CA GLY A 151 5.58 15.05 0.28
C GLY A 151 6.05 13.61 0.34
N GLY A 152 6.46 13.13 1.52
CA GLY A 152 6.82 11.71 1.73
C GLY A 152 5.65 10.75 1.49
N ALA A 153 4.46 11.13 1.97
CA ALA A 153 3.24 10.36 1.75
C ALA A 153 2.86 10.32 0.26
N ALA A 154 2.93 11.45 -0.43
CA ALA A 154 2.65 11.54 -1.86
C ALA A 154 3.67 10.75 -2.68
N ALA A 155 4.96 10.84 -2.37
CA ALA A 155 6.02 10.09 -3.03
C ALA A 155 5.77 8.57 -2.94
N THR A 156 5.43 8.08 -1.75
CA THR A 156 5.09 6.67 -1.53
C THR A 156 3.85 6.25 -2.31
N SER A 157 2.79 7.07 -2.29
CA SER A 157 1.53 6.77 -3.00
C SER A 157 1.71 6.74 -4.53
N ILE A 158 2.50 7.67 -5.08
CA ILE A 158 2.84 7.69 -6.52
C ILE A 158 3.66 6.45 -6.89
N ALA A 159 4.62 6.06 -6.06
CA ALA A 159 5.40 4.85 -6.31
C ALA A 159 4.53 3.59 -6.26
N CYS A 160 3.59 3.49 -5.31
CA CYS A 160 2.63 2.38 -5.25
C CYS A 160 1.76 2.30 -6.50
N PHE A 161 1.27 3.45 -6.99
CA PHE A 161 0.54 3.52 -8.25
C PHE A 161 1.40 3.08 -9.43
N ALA A 162 2.63 3.59 -9.53
CA ALA A 162 3.56 3.23 -10.60
C ALA A 162 3.93 1.75 -10.62
N MET A 163 4.01 1.09 -9.45
CA MET A 163 4.24 -0.36 -9.36
C MET A 163 3.02 -1.18 -9.78
N MET A 164 1.81 -0.66 -9.61
CA MET A 164 0.58 -1.36 -10.01
C MET A 164 0.43 -1.46 -11.54
N VAL A 165 0.85 -0.44 -12.28
CA VAL A 165 0.59 -0.34 -13.74
C VAL A 165 1.25 -1.46 -14.57
N PRO A 166 2.52 -1.87 -14.33
CA PRO A 166 3.22 -2.83 -15.18
C PRO A 166 2.95 -4.30 -14.83
N ILE A 167 2.10 -4.63 -13.87
CA ILE A 167 1.84 -5.98 -13.40
C ILE A 167 0.42 -6.45 -13.74
#